data_1ce69fbf3a4bdba388db1ee19d99832e
#
_entry.id   1ce69fbf3a4bdba388db1ee19d99832e
#
_cell.length_a   1.000
_cell.length_b   1.000
_cell.length_c   1.000
_cell.angle_alpha   90.00
_cell.angle_beta   90.00
_cell.angle_gamma   90.00
#
_symmetry.space_group_name_H-M   'P 1'
#
loop_
_entity.id
_entity.type
_entity.pdbx_description
1 polymer ?
#
loop_
_entity_poly.entity_id
_entity_poly.type
_entity_poly.pdbx_seq_one_letter_code
_entity_poly.pdbx_strand_id
1 'polypeptide(L)'
;KSSIVEVELATDIAIQGVLHQAAIKHNIKFMIGGGNYATEGILPDSWFYDPRDKKLLKSIHKKFGTTPFGDFPTFGFFREIYCKFFKGIKTIYILNYFPYSRDNALKLLAEKLGYQDYGGKHHESTYTKFVQSYYQPIKFNLDYRRATFSSAICNNDMTREEALMKLSELPYDPDTLDASKEYVAKKFDLTLEEF
;
A
#
# COMPACT_ATOMS: atom_id res chain seq x y z
N LYS A 1 11.73 12.47 -8.48
CA LYS A 1 12.78 13.47 -8.09
C LYS A 1 13.09 13.43 -6.58
N SER A 2 12.10 13.14 -5.69
CA SER A 2 12.33 13.13 -4.23
C SER A 2 13.13 11.93 -3.73
N SER A 3 13.17 10.83 -4.48
CA SER A 3 13.84 9.57 -4.10
C SER A 3 13.49 9.07 -2.69
N ILE A 4 12.22 9.17 -2.32
CA ILE A 4 11.73 8.62 -1.05
C ILE A 4 11.35 7.14 -1.21
N VAL A 5 11.38 6.40 -0.08
CA VAL A 5 11.00 4.99 -0.06
C VAL A 5 9.51 4.83 -0.40
N GLU A 6 8.66 5.64 0.24
CA GLU A 6 7.21 5.58 0.07
C GLU A 6 6.72 6.51 -1.02
N VAL A 7 6.83 6.04 -2.25
CA VAL A 7 6.45 6.80 -3.45
C VAL A 7 4.94 7.04 -3.55
N GLU A 8 4.12 6.27 -2.85
CA GLU A 8 2.65 6.36 -2.84
C GLU A 8 2.11 7.23 -1.68
N LEU A 9 2.98 7.85 -0.86
CA LEU A 9 2.59 8.70 0.27
C LEU A 9 1.49 9.72 -0.07
N ALA A 10 1.60 10.38 -1.23
CA ALA A 10 0.61 11.37 -1.66
C ALA A 10 -0.77 10.73 -1.91
N THR A 11 -0.78 9.56 -2.54
CA THR A 11 -2.00 8.79 -2.84
C THR A 11 -2.67 8.33 -1.55
N ASP A 12 -1.91 7.78 -0.62
CA ASP A 12 -2.44 7.27 0.64
C ASP A 12 -3.06 8.37 1.50
N ILE A 13 -2.38 9.52 1.60
CA ILE A 13 -2.92 10.70 2.30
C ILE A 13 -4.20 11.19 1.61
N ALA A 14 -4.24 11.21 0.27
CA ALA A 14 -5.42 11.64 -0.48
C ALA A 14 -6.60 10.69 -0.28
N ILE A 15 -6.39 9.39 -0.34
CA ILE A 15 -7.42 8.38 -0.09
C ILE A 15 -8.04 8.58 1.29
N GLN A 16 -7.23 8.70 2.33
CA GLN A 16 -7.72 8.98 3.68
C GLN A 16 -8.48 10.30 3.76
N GLY A 17 -7.97 11.33 3.09
CA GLY A 17 -8.61 12.64 3.00
C GLY A 17 -10.01 12.59 2.39
N VAL A 18 -10.13 11.94 1.22
CA VAL A 18 -11.40 11.81 0.47
C VAL A 18 -12.40 10.95 1.23
N LEU A 19 -11.99 9.78 1.74
CA LEU A 19 -12.87 8.87 2.49
C LEU A 19 -13.48 9.55 3.73
N HIS A 20 -12.66 10.26 4.52
CA HIS A 20 -13.15 10.95 5.70
C HIS A 20 -14.01 12.19 5.34
N GLN A 21 -13.72 12.87 4.22
CA GLN A 21 -14.59 13.94 3.72
C GLN A 21 -15.97 13.40 3.32
N ALA A 22 -16.00 12.29 2.59
CA ALA A 22 -17.23 11.63 2.21
C ALA A 22 -18.02 11.16 3.45
N ALA A 23 -17.34 10.54 4.42
CA ALA A 23 -17.95 10.10 5.66
C ALA A 23 -18.60 11.26 6.44
N ILE A 24 -17.92 12.42 6.53
CA ILE A 24 -18.49 13.62 7.15
C ILE A 24 -19.70 14.13 6.37
N LYS A 25 -19.55 14.27 5.04
CA LYS A 25 -20.59 14.80 4.15
C LYS A 25 -21.89 13.99 4.19
N HIS A 26 -21.75 12.67 4.25
CA HIS A 26 -22.86 11.72 4.24
C HIS A 26 -23.26 11.19 5.62
N ASN A 27 -22.69 11.76 6.70
CA ASN A 27 -22.94 11.35 8.09
C ASN A 27 -22.70 9.86 8.34
N ILE A 28 -21.72 9.27 7.67
CA ILE A 28 -21.31 7.88 7.85
C ILE A 28 -20.51 7.76 9.14
N LYS A 29 -20.90 6.83 10.00
CA LYS A 29 -20.25 6.58 11.31
C LYS A 29 -19.27 5.43 11.28
N PHE A 30 -19.42 4.49 10.37
CA PHE A 30 -18.59 3.29 10.29
C PHE A 30 -18.00 3.15 8.89
N MET A 31 -16.69 3.01 8.84
CA MET A 31 -15.95 2.66 7.64
C MET A 31 -15.40 1.24 7.83
N ILE A 32 -15.52 0.39 6.83
CA ILE A 32 -14.97 -0.96 6.85
C ILE A 32 -13.63 -0.94 6.13
N GLY A 33 -12.58 -1.36 6.82
CA GLY A 33 -11.23 -1.53 6.26
C GLY A 33 -10.93 -2.99 5.97
N GLY A 34 -10.18 -3.24 4.89
CA GLY A 34 -9.71 -4.58 4.48
C GLY A 34 -8.41 -5.03 5.18
N GLY A 35 -7.74 -4.13 5.91
CA GLY A 35 -6.52 -4.47 6.65
C GLY A 35 -6.77 -5.55 7.71
N ASN A 36 -5.78 -6.40 7.94
CA ASN A 36 -5.90 -7.50 8.89
C ASN A 36 -4.53 -7.93 9.43
N TYR A 37 -4.51 -8.50 10.63
CA TYR A 37 -3.26 -8.95 11.26
C TYR A 37 -2.66 -10.20 10.61
N ALA A 38 -3.48 -11.04 9.98
CA ALA A 38 -3.01 -12.29 9.37
C ALA A 38 -2.02 -12.04 8.23
N THR A 39 -2.25 -10.99 7.42
CA THR A 39 -1.40 -10.67 6.26
C THR A 39 -0.57 -9.40 6.43
N GLU A 40 -0.86 -8.56 7.43
CA GLU A 40 -0.26 -7.24 7.62
C GLU A 40 0.22 -6.98 9.05
N GLY A 41 0.25 -8.03 9.90
CA GLY A 41 0.57 -7.89 11.32
C GLY A 41 2.04 -7.56 11.61
N ILE A 42 2.95 -7.85 10.69
CA ILE A 42 4.37 -7.65 10.85
C ILE A 42 4.88 -6.61 9.85
N LEU A 43 5.43 -5.51 10.37
CA LEU A 43 6.17 -4.53 9.60
C LEU A 43 7.32 -4.00 10.46
N PRO A 44 8.57 -4.01 9.99
CA PRO A 44 9.67 -3.41 10.72
C PRO A 44 9.46 -1.90 10.93
N ASP A 45 9.76 -1.39 12.12
CA ASP A 45 9.59 0.04 12.45
C ASP A 45 10.33 0.96 11.48
N SER A 46 11.50 0.53 10.99
CA SER A 46 12.30 1.29 10.01
C SER A 46 11.66 1.38 8.62
N TRP A 47 10.66 0.55 8.33
CA TRP A 47 9.90 0.55 7.06
C TRP A 47 8.57 1.26 7.20
N PHE A 48 8.19 1.63 8.43
CA PHE A 48 6.94 2.29 8.71
C PHE A 48 7.00 3.77 8.31
N TYR A 49 5.96 4.24 7.67
CA TYR A 49 5.67 5.66 7.50
C TYR A 49 4.25 5.96 8.01
N ASP A 50 4.02 7.18 8.47
CA ASP A 50 2.69 7.59 8.87
C ASP A 50 1.92 8.15 7.66
N PRO A 51 0.88 7.47 7.15
CA PRO A 51 0.06 7.97 6.05
C PRO A 51 -0.74 9.23 6.39
N ARG A 52 -0.55 9.79 7.60
CA ARG A 52 -1.14 11.06 8.05
C ARG A 52 -0.10 12.17 8.14
N ASP A 53 1.15 11.90 7.75
CA ASP A 53 2.23 12.91 7.82
C ASP A 53 2.10 13.95 6.70
N LYS A 54 1.13 14.83 6.89
CA LYS A 54 0.92 16.01 6.03
C LYS A 54 2.13 16.93 6.00
N LYS A 55 2.98 16.95 7.04
CA LYS A 55 4.17 17.81 7.07
C LYS A 55 5.21 17.30 6.07
N LEU A 56 5.45 15.98 6.07
CA LEU A 56 6.34 15.33 5.10
C LEU A 56 5.86 15.59 3.68
N LEU A 57 4.58 15.34 3.40
CA LEU A 57 4.00 15.59 2.06
C LEU A 57 4.21 17.03 1.60
N LYS A 58 3.90 18.02 2.46
CA LYS A 58 4.10 19.44 2.15
C LYS A 58 5.56 19.81 1.95
N SER A 59 6.46 19.22 2.73
CA SER A 59 7.91 19.43 2.59
C SER A 59 8.43 18.94 1.25
N ILE A 60 8.00 17.74 0.84
CA ILE A 60 8.35 17.17 -0.46
C ILE A 60 7.77 18.04 -1.58
N HIS A 61 6.51 18.41 -1.48
CA HIS A 61 5.86 19.27 -2.47
C HIS A 61 6.53 20.63 -2.60
N LYS A 62 6.90 21.27 -1.49
CA LYS A 62 7.62 22.56 -1.49
C LYS A 62 8.96 22.48 -2.24
N LYS A 63 9.65 21.33 -2.15
CA LYS A 63 10.98 21.16 -2.74
C LYS A 63 10.93 20.69 -4.20
N PHE A 64 9.95 19.87 -4.57
CA PHE A 64 9.92 19.17 -5.85
C PHE A 64 8.63 19.40 -6.66
N GLY A 65 7.60 20.00 -6.06
CA GLY A 65 6.33 20.27 -6.74
C GLY A 65 6.45 21.35 -7.78
N THR A 66 5.76 21.17 -8.89
CA THR A 66 5.72 22.10 -10.03
C THR A 66 4.37 22.81 -10.15
N THR A 67 3.35 22.33 -9.44
CA THR A 67 2.00 22.89 -9.45
C THR A 67 1.61 23.35 -8.04
N PRO A 68 0.67 24.30 -7.88
CA PRO A 68 0.17 24.67 -6.56
C PRO A 68 -0.40 23.48 -5.80
N PHE A 69 -0.17 23.41 -4.48
CA PHE A 69 -0.73 22.35 -3.64
C PHE A 69 -2.27 22.38 -3.60
N GLY A 70 -2.85 23.59 -3.68
CA GLY A 70 -4.28 23.83 -3.79
C GLY A 70 -5.11 23.10 -2.74
N ASP A 71 -6.27 22.61 -3.18
CA ASP A 71 -7.24 21.86 -2.35
C ASP A 71 -6.95 20.36 -2.32
N PHE A 72 -5.68 19.96 -2.47
CA PHE A 72 -5.30 18.55 -2.41
C PHE A 72 -5.83 17.90 -1.13
N PRO A 73 -6.62 16.82 -1.25
CA PRO A 73 -7.25 16.20 -0.09
C PRO A 73 -6.21 15.64 0.85
N THR A 74 -6.24 16.08 2.09
CA THR A 74 -5.29 15.61 3.10
C THR A 74 -6.00 15.14 4.33
N PHE A 75 -5.41 14.15 5.00
CA PHE A 75 -5.79 13.68 6.30
C PHE A 75 -4.60 13.83 7.25
N GLY A 76 -4.79 14.46 8.39
CA GLY A 76 -3.75 14.70 9.36
C GLY A 76 -4.31 14.61 10.78
N PHE A 77 -3.42 14.66 11.76
CA PHE A 77 -3.71 14.44 13.18
C PHE A 77 -4.95 15.18 13.71
N PHE A 78 -5.06 16.49 13.49
CA PHE A 78 -6.22 17.26 13.96
C PHE A 78 -7.52 16.86 13.30
N ARG A 79 -7.47 16.47 12.02
CA ARG A 79 -8.65 15.98 11.31
C ARG A 79 -9.07 14.61 11.79
N GLU A 80 -8.13 13.76 12.15
CA GLU A 80 -8.40 12.46 12.76
C GLU A 80 -9.12 12.64 14.12
N ILE A 81 -8.60 13.51 15.00
CA ILE A 81 -9.23 13.85 16.27
C ILE A 81 -10.67 14.33 16.04
N TYR A 82 -10.87 15.26 15.12
CA TYR A 82 -12.19 15.76 14.77
C TYR A 82 -13.13 14.65 14.30
N CYS A 83 -12.69 13.80 13.37
CA CYS A 83 -13.49 12.71 12.88
C CYS A 83 -13.85 11.69 13.96
N LYS A 84 -12.88 11.33 14.79
CA LYS A 84 -13.04 10.31 15.82
C LYS A 84 -13.90 10.79 17.00
N PHE A 85 -13.60 11.96 17.55
CA PHE A 85 -14.22 12.42 18.80
C PHE A 85 -15.46 13.29 18.56
N PHE A 86 -15.50 14.12 17.52
CA PHE A 86 -16.63 15.00 17.26
C PHE A 86 -17.63 14.47 16.27
N LYS A 87 -17.17 13.71 15.26
CA LYS A 87 -18.06 13.09 14.27
C LYS A 87 -18.41 11.64 14.58
N GLY A 88 -17.69 11.01 15.50
CA GLY A 88 -17.90 9.62 15.92
C GLY A 88 -17.62 8.62 14.80
N ILE A 89 -16.75 8.97 13.83
CA ILE A 89 -16.38 8.09 12.72
C ILE A 89 -15.38 7.05 13.21
N LYS A 90 -15.67 5.77 12.98
CA LYS A 90 -14.83 4.63 13.37
C LYS A 90 -14.51 3.78 12.15
N THR A 91 -13.24 3.37 12.02
CA THR A 91 -12.84 2.34 11.05
C THR A 91 -12.84 0.98 11.75
N ILE A 92 -13.49 0.00 11.11
CA ILE A 92 -13.59 -1.38 11.61
C ILE A 92 -12.85 -2.28 10.63
N TYR A 93 -11.83 -2.97 11.11
CA TYR A 93 -11.09 -3.98 10.34
C TYR A 93 -11.76 -5.34 10.56
N ILE A 94 -12.81 -5.59 9.77
CA ILE A 94 -13.74 -6.71 10.01
C ILE A 94 -13.05 -8.07 9.95
N LEU A 95 -12.02 -8.24 9.13
CA LEU A 95 -11.29 -9.48 8.98
C LEU A 95 -10.54 -9.92 10.26
N ASN A 96 -10.31 -8.98 11.20
CA ASN A 96 -9.70 -9.32 12.49
C ASN A 96 -10.65 -10.01 13.49
N TYR A 97 -11.95 -10.06 13.18
CA TYR A 97 -12.96 -10.71 14.03
C TYR A 97 -13.30 -12.12 13.58
N PHE A 98 -12.69 -12.61 12.51
CA PHE A 98 -12.90 -13.95 11.98
C PHE A 98 -11.56 -14.65 11.76
N PRO A 99 -11.51 -15.99 11.82
CA PRO A 99 -10.35 -16.73 11.32
C PRO A 99 -10.17 -16.42 9.84
N TYR A 100 -9.13 -15.68 9.51
CA TYR A 100 -8.85 -15.24 8.15
C TYR A 100 -7.58 -15.88 7.61
N SER A 101 -7.69 -16.54 6.46
CA SER A 101 -6.59 -17.03 5.63
C SER A 101 -6.76 -16.47 4.22
N ARG A 102 -5.68 -15.90 3.68
CA ARG A 102 -5.67 -15.32 2.32
C ARG A 102 -6.00 -16.38 1.28
N ASP A 103 -5.42 -17.57 1.39
CA ASP A 103 -5.61 -18.64 0.40
C ASP A 103 -7.05 -19.13 0.36
N ASN A 104 -7.69 -19.28 1.53
CA ASN A 104 -9.10 -19.63 1.60
C ASN A 104 -10.00 -18.52 1.04
N ALA A 105 -9.67 -17.27 1.30
CA ALA A 105 -10.39 -16.13 0.74
C ALA A 105 -10.28 -16.08 -0.79
N LEU A 106 -9.08 -16.28 -1.35
CA LEU A 106 -8.86 -16.31 -2.80
C LEU A 106 -9.65 -17.45 -3.47
N LYS A 107 -9.64 -18.67 -2.90
CA LYS A 107 -10.44 -19.80 -3.41
C LYS A 107 -11.94 -19.47 -3.42
N LEU A 108 -12.44 -18.90 -2.32
CA LEU A 108 -13.84 -18.51 -2.21
C LEU A 108 -14.22 -17.41 -3.22
N LEU A 109 -13.37 -16.40 -3.39
CA LEU A 109 -13.59 -15.31 -4.33
C LEU A 109 -13.55 -15.81 -5.77
N ALA A 110 -12.61 -16.69 -6.12
CA ALA A 110 -12.55 -17.31 -7.44
C ALA A 110 -13.80 -18.12 -7.75
N GLU A 111 -14.24 -18.95 -6.79
CA GLU A 111 -15.42 -19.80 -6.94
C GLU A 111 -16.73 -19.00 -7.03
N LYS A 112 -16.91 -18.00 -6.16
CA LYS A 112 -18.17 -17.27 -6.03
C LYS A 112 -18.30 -16.07 -6.98
N LEU A 113 -17.18 -15.42 -7.31
CA LEU A 113 -17.18 -14.14 -8.04
C LEU A 113 -16.31 -14.17 -9.30
N GLY A 114 -15.66 -15.30 -9.62
CA GLY A 114 -14.74 -15.38 -10.78
C GLY A 114 -13.50 -14.50 -10.62
N TYR A 115 -13.10 -14.21 -9.38
CA TYR A 115 -11.92 -13.39 -9.11
C TYR A 115 -10.65 -14.08 -9.61
N GLN A 116 -9.77 -13.32 -10.24
CA GLN A 116 -8.45 -13.77 -10.66
C GLN A 116 -7.39 -13.10 -9.79
N ASP A 117 -6.48 -13.90 -9.21
CA ASP A 117 -5.36 -13.39 -8.41
C ASP A 117 -4.33 -12.72 -9.34
N TYR A 118 -3.86 -11.53 -8.97
CA TYR A 118 -2.83 -10.77 -9.69
C TYR A 118 -1.39 -11.21 -9.33
N GLY A 119 -1.23 -12.34 -8.62
CA GLY A 119 0.07 -12.92 -8.30
C GLY A 119 0.78 -12.29 -7.10
N GLY A 120 0.20 -11.31 -6.43
CA GLY A 120 0.78 -10.69 -5.23
C GLY A 120 -0.10 -9.61 -4.64
N LYS A 121 0.24 -9.19 -3.41
CA LYS A 121 -0.47 -8.12 -2.73
C LYS A 121 -0.22 -6.80 -3.45
N HIS A 122 -1.31 -6.07 -3.78
CA HIS A 122 -1.29 -4.79 -4.52
C HIS A 122 -0.78 -4.88 -5.97
N HIS A 123 -0.63 -6.09 -6.52
CA HIS A 123 -0.19 -6.28 -7.90
C HIS A 123 -1.29 -5.98 -8.96
N GLU A 124 -2.51 -5.65 -8.53
CA GLU A 124 -3.56 -5.06 -9.38
C GLU A 124 -3.14 -3.71 -9.97
N SER A 125 -2.29 -2.97 -9.27
CA SER A 125 -1.65 -1.75 -9.76
C SER A 125 -0.28 -2.09 -10.36
N THR A 126 -0.11 -1.88 -11.67
CA THR A 126 1.18 -2.07 -12.36
C THR A 126 2.28 -1.20 -11.75
N TYR A 127 1.94 0.03 -11.34
CA TYR A 127 2.87 0.93 -10.68
C TYR A 127 3.31 0.40 -9.31
N THR A 128 2.37 0.01 -8.46
CA THR A 128 2.68 -0.55 -7.13
C THR A 128 3.48 -1.84 -7.24
N LYS A 129 3.11 -2.72 -8.18
CA LYS A 129 3.87 -3.93 -8.48
C LYS A 129 5.32 -3.61 -8.84
N PHE A 130 5.55 -2.67 -9.77
CA PHE A 130 6.89 -2.25 -10.17
C PHE A 130 7.69 -1.67 -8.99
N VAL A 131 7.06 -0.81 -8.18
CA VAL A 131 7.71 -0.19 -7.03
C VAL A 131 8.11 -1.23 -5.99
N GLN A 132 7.19 -2.09 -5.58
CA GLN A 132 7.42 -3.06 -4.51
C GLN A 132 8.31 -4.23 -4.93
N SER A 133 8.21 -4.66 -6.19
CA SER A 133 8.98 -5.82 -6.66
C SER A 133 10.35 -5.45 -7.24
N TYR A 134 10.54 -4.25 -7.78
CA TYR A 134 11.79 -3.84 -8.41
C TYR A 134 12.45 -2.62 -7.77
N TYR A 135 11.76 -1.48 -7.75
CA TYR A 135 12.37 -0.22 -7.34
C TYR A 135 12.84 -0.22 -5.88
N GLN A 136 11.99 -0.63 -4.95
CA GLN A 136 12.34 -0.66 -3.53
C GLN A 136 13.40 -1.71 -3.19
N PRO A 137 13.34 -2.97 -3.70
CA PRO A 137 14.40 -3.93 -3.47
C PRO A 137 15.76 -3.49 -4.02
N ILE A 138 15.82 -2.96 -5.24
CA ILE A 138 17.08 -2.59 -5.88
C ILE A 138 17.67 -1.32 -5.27
N LYS A 139 16.86 -0.29 -5.05
CA LYS A 139 17.36 1.01 -4.60
C LYS A 139 17.56 1.12 -3.11
N PHE A 140 16.70 0.48 -2.32
CA PHE A 140 16.68 0.62 -0.86
C PHE A 140 16.95 -0.68 -0.13
N ASN A 141 17.18 -1.79 -0.83
CA ASN A 141 17.30 -3.14 -0.25
C ASN A 141 16.09 -3.50 0.62
N LEU A 142 14.90 -3.08 0.19
CA LEU A 142 13.66 -3.21 0.92
C LEU A 142 12.72 -4.13 0.16
N ASP A 143 12.63 -5.39 0.62
CA ASP A 143 11.77 -6.41 0.03
C ASP A 143 10.56 -6.66 0.94
N TYR A 144 9.41 -6.11 0.58
CA TYR A 144 8.16 -6.24 1.34
C TYR A 144 7.66 -7.69 1.50
N ARG A 145 8.12 -8.62 0.66
CA ARG A 145 7.81 -10.05 0.83
C ARG A 145 8.25 -10.56 2.21
N ARG A 146 9.34 -10.01 2.78
CA ARG A 146 9.80 -10.37 4.14
C ARG A 146 8.74 -10.07 5.20
N ALA A 147 8.11 -8.92 5.15
CA ALA A 147 7.05 -8.54 6.08
C ALA A 147 5.79 -9.41 5.88
N THR A 148 5.38 -9.59 4.62
CA THR A 148 4.22 -10.42 4.27
C THR A 148 4.40 -11.88 4.69
N PHE A 149 5.55 -12.49 4.40
CA PHE A 149 5.82 -13.88 4.77
C PHE A 149 5.99 -14.04 6.29
N SER A 150 6.56 -13.04 6.98
CA SER A 150 6.61 -13.06 8.45
C SER A 150 5.21 -13.05 9.06
N SER A 151 4.29 -12.26 8.52
CA SER A 151 2.89 -12.27 8.94
C SER A 151 2.23 -13.63 8.69
N ALA A 152 2.46 -14.23 7.51
CA ALA A 152 1.93 -15.55 7.16
C ALA A 152 2.48 -16.66 8.06
N ILE A 153 3.77 -16.61 8.43
CA ILE A 153 4.38 -17.56 9.37
C ILE A 153 3.73 -17.41 10.75
N CYS A 154 3.56 -16.19 11.25
CA CYS A 154 2.91 -15.96 12.54
C CYS A 154 1.44 -16.38 12.56
N ASN A 155 0.77 -16.40 11.40
CA ASN A 155 -0.61 -16.86 11.24
C ASN A 155 -0.71 -18.39 10.94
N ASN A 156 0.40 -19.10 10.86
CA ASN A 156 0.49 -20.51 10.46
C ASN A 156 0.00 -20.81 9.03
N ASP A 157 0.02 -19.83 8.14
CA ASP A 157 -0.32 -19.99 6.71
C ASP A 157 0.90 -20.39 5.87
N MET A 158 2.11 -20.30 6.41
CA MET A 158 3.38 -20.58 5.73
C MET A 158 4.44 -21.06 6.71
N THR A 159 5.30 -21.97 6.28
CA THR A 159 6.51 -22.34 7.07
C THR A 159 7.64 -21.36 6.81
N ARG A 160 8.61 -21.35 7.74
CA ARG A 160 9.84 -20.54 7.56
C ARG A 160 10.66 -20.99 6.35
N GLU A 161 10.74 -22.28 6.12
CA GLU A 161 11.45 -22.91 5.00
C GLU A 161 10.85 -22.48 3.65
N GLU A 162 9.52 -22.54 3.52
CA GLU A 162 8.81 -22.05 2.32
C GLU A 162 9.06 -20.56 2.10
N ALA A 163 9.03 -19.74 3.15
CA ALA A 163 9.31 -18.32 3.06
C ALA A 163 10.74 -18.05 2.57
N LEU A 164 11.72 -18.75 3.11
CA LEU A 164 13.13 -18.61 2.70
C LEU A 164 13.35 -19.06 1.25
N MET A 165 12.71 -20.14 0.82
CA MET A 165 12.76 -20.60 -0.57
C MET A 165 12.18 -19.53 -1.53
N LYS A 166 11.02 -18.97 -1.22
CA LYS A 166 10.42 -17.89 -2.03
C LYS A 166 11.24 -16.60 -2.03
N LEU A 167 11.94 -16.29 -0.92
CA LEU A 167 12.82 -15.12 -0.85
C LEU A 167 14.14 -15.29 -1.61
N SER A 168 14.54 -16.53 -1.94
CA SER A 168 15.71 -16.79 -2.79
C SER A 168 15.45 -16.48 -4.26
N GLU A 169 14.20 -16.39 -4.68
CA GLU A 169 13.79 -16.00 -6.02
C GLU A 169 13.81 -14.47 -6.16
N LEU A 170 14.02 -13.98 -7.38
CA LEU A 170 13.91 -12.55 -7.66
C LEU A 170 12.49 -12.05 -7.32
N PRO A 171 12.36 -10.86 -6.72
CA PRO A 171 11.04 -10.30 -6.41
C PRO A 171 10.28 -9.78 -7.64
N TYR A 172 10.90 -9.79 -8.80
CA TYR A 172 10.34 -9.37 -10.08
C TYR A 172 10.61 -10.43 -11.16
N ASP A 173 9.79 -10.41 -12.18
CA ASP A 173 9.98 -11.23 -13.37
C ASP A 173 10.89 -10.49 -14.37
N PRO A 174 12.10 -11.03 -14.66
CA PRO A 174 13.04 -10.41 -15.59
C PRO A 174 12.47 -10.23 -17.02
N ASP A 175 11.62 -11.14 -17.48
CA ASP A 175 11.08 -11.11 -18.84
C ASP A 175 10.08 -9.95 -19.06
N THR A 176 9.42 -9.50 -18.00
CA THR A 176 8.43 -8.41 -18.04
C THR A 176 8.95 -7.08 -17.48
N LEU A 177 10.19 -7.06 -16.98
CA LEU A 177 10.75 -5.90 -16.28
C LEU A 177 10.88 -4.67 -17.20
N ASP A 178 11.42 -4.85 -18.41
CA ASP A 178 11.66 -3.72 -19.31
C ASP A 178 10.34 -3.11 -19.79
N ALA A 179 9.34 -3.92 -20.12
CA ALA A 179 8.00 -3.42 -20.43
C ALA A 179 7.38 -2.66 -19.23
N SER A 180 7.65 -3.10 -18.02
CA SER A 180 7.19 -2.41 -16.80
C SER A 180 7.88 -1.07 -16.60
N LYS A 181 9.19 -0.97 -16.87
CA LYS A 181 9.95 0.29 -16.84
C LYS A 181 9.44 1.28 -17.88
N GLU A 182 9.25 0.83 -19.11
CA GLU A 182 8.70 1.66 -20.19
C GLU A 182 7.31 2.20 -19.84
N TYR A 183 6.45 1.33 -19.31
CA TYR A 183 5.12 1.73 -18.88
C TYR A 183 5.17 2.82 -17.80
N VAL A 184 6.01 2.64 -16.77
CA VAL A 184 6.12 3.59 -15.66
C VAL A 184 6.77 4.90 -16.12
N ALA A 185 7.86 4.85 -16.89
CA ALA A 185 8.49 6.04 -17.46
C ALA A 185 7.50 6.87 -18.27
N LYS A 186 6.74 6.22 -19.19
CA LYS A 186 5.69 6.88 -19.98
C LYS A 186 4.61 7.54 -19.13
N LYS A 187 4.23 6.97 -17.98
CA LYS A 187 3.26 7.57 -17.07
C LYS A 187 3.75 8.83 -16.37
N PHE A 188 5.07 9.01 -16.30
CA PHE A 188 5.72 10.20 -15.75
C PHE A 188 6.21 11.16 -16.82
N ASP A 189 5.87 10.93 -18.11
CA ASP A 189 6.36 11.71 -19.26
C ASP A 189 7.90 11.77 -19.29
N LEU A 190 8.55 10.63 -18.99
CA LEU A 190 10.00 10.46 -19.00
C LEU A 190 10.42 9.49 -20.10
N THR A 191 11.60 9.70 -20.65
CA THR A 191 12.30 8.67 -21.42
C THR A 191 12.88 7.60 -20.49
N LEU A 192 13.27 6.44 -21.02
CA LEU A 192 13.94 5.41 -20.22
C LEU A 192 15.30 5.85 -19.67
N GLU A 193 15.99 6.75 -20.38
CA GLU A 193 17.28 7.31 -19.94
C GLU A 193 17.11 8.29 -18.78
N GLU A 194 15.98 9.01 -18.73
CA GLU A 194 15.66 9.95 -17.64
C GLU A 194 15.08 9.24 -16.42
N PHE A 195 14.53 8.05 -16.61
CA PHE A 195 13.89 7.24 -15.57
C PHE A 195 14.90 6.38 -14.81
#